data_5dba2c55140e504cd46b3c54b3a8f3b2
#
_entry.id   5dba2c55140e504cd46b3c54b3a8f3b2
#
_cell.length_a   1.000
_cell.length_b   1.000
_cell.length_c   1.000
_cell.angle_alpha   90.00
_cell.angle_beta   90.00
_cell.angle_gamma   90.00
#
_symmetry.space_group_name_H-M   'P 1'
#
loop_
_entity.id
_entity.type
_entity.pdbx_description
1 polymer ?
#
loop_
_entity_poly.entity_id
_entity_poly.type
_entity_poly.pdbx_seq_one_letter_code
_entity_poly.pdbx_strand_id
1 'polypeptide(L)'
;MFSAILITKDDAGQSAAIAQIDEAQLPEGNVTVDVEYSTLNYKDGLAITGSSPVVRKFPMVPGIDLAGTVRETNHADWKKGDRVVLNGWGVGESHWGGLAQKARLEGDWLVPLPTAFNCRQAMAIGTAGYTASLCVEALLTRGISPGQGTILVTGATGGVGSVAIALLATAGFTVAAATGKASEEDYRKKLRATEIIDRAELLEKGKPLQKERWAGAVDCVGSHTLANVCAQTRYGGAVAACGLAQGMDFPGTV
;
A
#
# COMPACT_ATOMS: atom_id res chain seq x y z
N MET A 1 14.76 4.50 -26.40
CA MET A 1 13.95 5.55 -25.70
C MET A 1 12.66 4.93 -25.19
N PHE A 2 12.20 5.33 -24.02
CA PHE A 2 10.93 4.89 -23.40
C PHE A 2 10.37 6.05 -22.56
N SER A 3 9.06 6.06 -22.35
CA SER A 3 8.40 7.06 -21.50
C SER A 3 8.43 6.67 -20.03
N ALA A 4 8.69 7.66 -19.16
CA ALA A 4 8.60 7.51 -17.70
C ALA A 4 8.16 8.82 -17.06
N ILE A 5 7.64 8.75 -15.83
CA ILE A 5 7.60 9.93 -14.96
C ILE A 5 9.00 10.09 -14.38
N LEU A 6 9.61 11.26 -14.58
CA LEU A 6 10.94 11.58 -14.06
C LEU A 6 10.82 12.69 -13.03
N ILE A 7 11.34 12.44 -11.85
CA ILE A 7 11.46 13.42 -10.77
C ILE A 7 12.89 13.95 -10.80
N THR A 8 13.02 15.26 -10.91
CA THR A 8 14.29 15.99 -10.85
C THR A 8 14.29 16.98 -9.69
N LYS A 9 15.47 17.43 -9.30
CA LYS A 9 15.64 18.44 -8.27
C LYS A 9 16.76 19.39 -8.69
N ASP A 10 16.47 20.68 -8.60
CA ASP A 10 17.42 21.79 -8.84
C ASP A 10 17.29 22.83 -7.71
N ASP A 11 17.89 24.01 -7.93
CA ASP A 11 17.85 25.13 -6.97
C ASP A 11 16.44 25.70 -6.75
N ALA A 12 15.53 25.53 -7.72
CA ALA A 12 14.13 25.95 -7.62
C ALA A 12 13.25 24.91 -6.87
N GLY A 13 13.78 23.72 -6.63
CA GLY A 13 13.10 22.65 -5.91
C GLY A 13 12.93 21.36 -6.71
N GLN A 14 11.96 20.55 -6.29
CA GLN A 14 11.64 19.28 -6.94
C GLN A 14 10.53 19.47 -7.97
N SER A 15 10.68 18.81 -9.11
CA SER A 15 9.67 18.76 -10.17
C SER A 15 9.48 17.33 -10.70
N ALA A 16 8.31 17.03 -11.25
CA ALA A 16 8.00 15.74 -11.85
C ALA A 16 7.32 15.96 -13.22
N ALA A 17 7.79 15.27 -14.26
CA ALA A 17 7.26 15.38 -15.61
C ALA A 17 7.35 14.03 -16.35
N ILE A 18 6.52 13.86 -17.38
CA ILE A 18 6.70 12.76 -18.33
C ILE A 18 7.90 13.08 -19.21
N ALA A 19 8.87 12.17 -19.25
CA ALA A 19 10.11 12.30 -20.03
C ALA A 19 10.32 11.09 -20.95
N GLN A 20 11.03 11.34 -22.06
CA GLN A 20 11.61 10.30 -22.92
C GLN A 20 13.03 10.01 -22.46
N ILE A 21 13.27 8.80 -22.00
CA ILE A 21 14.54 8.39 -21.38
C ILE A 21 15.25 7.40 -22.29
N ASP A 22 16.57 7.54 -22.43
CA ASP A 22 17.40 6.56 -23.12
C ASP A 22 17.57 5.30 -22.24
N GLU A 23 17.51 4.11 -22.83
CA GLU A 23 17.74 2.84 -22.13
C GLU A 23 19.14 2.76 -21.51
N ALA A 24 20.12 3.46 -22.05
CA ALA A 24 21.45 3.60 -21.47
C ALA A 24 21.48 4.29 -20.10
N GLN A 25 20.43 5.04 -19.76
CA GLN A 25 20.30 5.72 -18.47
C GLN A 25 19.63 4.84 -17.38
N LEU A 26 19.13 3.66 -17.74
CA LEU A 26 18.60 2.73 -16.76
C LEU A 26 19.66 2.43 -15.70
N PRO A 27 19.27 2.37 -14.39
CA PRO A 27 20.20 2.09 -13.32
C PRO A 27 20.83 0.69 -13.46
N GLU A 28 21.81 0.38 -12.63
CA GLU A 28 22.37 -0.97 -12.53
C GLU A 28 21.29 -1.97 -12.11
N GLY A 29 21.46 -3.22 -12.55
CA GLY A 29 20.56 -4.33 -12.30
C GLY A 29 20.77 -5.44 -13.31
N ASN A 30 20.33 -6.61 -13.00
CA ASN A 30 20.57 -7.85 -13.77
C ASN A 30 19.33 -8.39 -14.51
N VAL A 31 18.17 -7.72 -14.36
CA VAL A 31 16.92 -8.03 -15.09
C VAL A 31 16.31 -6.76 -15.64
N THR A 32 16.07 -6.68 -16.94
CA THR A 32 15.30 -5.60 -17.57
C THR A 32 13.88 -6.10 -17.85
N VAL A 33 12.89 -5.34 -17.40
CA VAL A 33 11.46 -5.65 -17.53
C VAL A 33 10.79 -4.63 -18.45
N ASP A 34 10.03 -5.10 -19.42
CA ASP A 34 9.03 -4.30 -20.12
C ASP A 34 7.80 -4.21 -19.20
N VAL A 35 7.54 -3.03 -18.65
CA VAL A 35 6.48 -2.80 -17.68
C VAL A 35 5.15 -2.69 -18.41
N GLU A 36 4.20 -3.58 -18.07
CA GLU A 36 2.86 -3.56 -18.64
C GLU A 36 1.90 -2.75 -17.79
N TYR A 37 2.02 -2.86 -16.47
CA TYR A 37 1.20 -2.15 -15.48
C TYR A 37 2.04 -1.77 -14.25
N SER A 38 1.71 -0.63 -13.70
CA SER A 38 2.10 -0.16 -12.37
C SER A 38 0.84 0.25 -11.62
N THR A 39 0.98 0.67 -10.36
CA THR A 39 -0.13 1.24 -9.59
C THR A 39 0.34 2.45 -8.81
N LEU A 40 -0.59 3.28 -8.36
CA LEU A 40 -0.30 4.47 -7.56
C LEU A 40 -0.56 4.17 -6.08
N ASN A 41 0.46 4.33 -5.27
CA ASN A 41 0.40 4.25 -3.82
C ASN A 41 0.49 5.65 -3.19
N TYR A 42 0.10 5.78 -1.94
CA TYR A 42 0.26 7.02 -1.17
C TYR A 42 1.72 7.50 -1.19
N LYS A 43 2.67 6.57 -1.08
CA LYS A 43 4.11 6.84 -1.15
C LYS A 43 4.53 7.46 -2.49
N ASP A 44 3.99 6.98 -3.60
CA ASP A 44 4.28 7.55 -4.94
C ASP A 44 3.76 8.98 -5.05
N GLY A 45 2.59 9.26 -4.47
CA GLY A 45 2.06 10.62 -4.37
C GLY A 45 2.98 11.55 -3.58
N LEU A 46 3.49 11.11 -2.44
CA LEU A 46 4.47 11.86 -1.65
C LEU A 46 5.78 12.09 -2.41
N ALA A 47 6.26 11.07 -3.13
CA ALA A 47 7.46 11.16 -3.96
C ALA A 47 7.30 12.17 -5.10
N ILE A 48 6.20 12.10 -5.85
CA ILE A 48 5.92 12.96 -7.01
C ILE A 48 5.72 14.41 -6.60
N THR A 49 4.98 14.66 -5.50
CA THR A 49 4.69 16.02 -5.02
C THR A 49 5.82 16.64 -4.19
N GLY A 50 6.80 15.83 -3.74
CA GLY A 50 7.84 16.30 -2.83
C GLY A 50 7.35 16.67 -1.43
N SER A 51 6.11 16.31 -1.07
CA SER A 51 5.51 16.64 0.23
C SER A 51 6.09 15.82 1.40
N SER A 52 6.94 14.82 1.11
CA SER A 52 7.75 14.10 2.08
C SER A 52 9.05 13.64 1.43
N PRO A 53 10.16 13.49 2.16
CA PRO A 53 11.47 13.12 1.63
C PRO A 53 11.57 11.63 1.28
N VAL A 54 10.67 11.15 0.41
CA VAL A 54 10.65 9.75 -0.06
C VAL A 54 11.83 9.48 -0.99
N VAL A 55 12.06 10.38 -1.96
CA VAL A 55 13.12 10.23 -2.96
C VAL A 55 14.49 10.44 -2.33
N ARG A 56 15.37 9.44 -2.44
CA ARG A 56 16.71 9.42 -1.85
C ARG A 56 17.81 9.84 -2.82
N LYS A 57 17.58 9.68 -4.12
CA LYS A 57 18.52 10.01 -5.20
C LYS A 57 17.79 10.67 -6.35
N PHE A 58 18.39 11.66 -6.99
CA PHE A 58 17.86 12.34 -8.16
C PHE A 58 18.81 12.16 -9.36
N PRO A 59 18.30 12.06 -10.60
CA PRO A 59 16.89 11.95 -10.95
C PRO A 59 16.28 10.60 -10.55
N MET A 60 14.94 10.55 -10.36
CA MET A 60 14.23 9.35 -9.91
C MET A 60 13.00 9.09 -10.79
N VAL A 61 12.80 7.84 -11.16
CA VAL A 61 11.52 7.33 -11.68
C VAL A 61 10.73 6.77 -10.52
N PRO A 62 9.58 7.35 -10.14
CA PRO A 62 8.76 6.84 -9.04
C PRO A 62 8.02 5.55 -9.41
N GLY A 63 7.25 5.00 -8.47
CA GLY A 63 6.46 3.78 -8.63
C GLY A 63 7.07 2.61 -7.89
N ILE A 64 6.52 2.30 -6.69
CA ILE A 64 7.01 1.23 -5.81
C ILE A 64 6.54 -0.17 -6.25
N ASP A 65 5.68 -0.23 -7.26
CA ASP A 65 5.08 -1.46 -7.78
C ASP A 65 5.23 -1.52 -9.30
N LEU A 66 5.43 -2.73 -9.82
CA LEU A 66 5.27 -3.01 -11.25
C LEU A 66 4.94 -4.48 -11.51
N ALA A 67 4.32 -4.72 -12.67
CA ALA A 67 4.20 -6.04 -13.27
C ALA A 67 4.47 -5.95 -14.76
N GLY A 68 5.14 -6.94 -15.30
CA GLY A 68 5.52 -6.94 -16.71
C GLY A 68 6.21 -8.21 -17.12
N THR A 69 6.92 -8.13 -18.25
CA THR A 69 7.60 -9.27 -18.87
C THR A 69 9.10 -9.03 -18.94
N VAL A 70 9.88 -10.03 -18.54
CA VAL A 70 11.36 -10.01 -18.63
C VAL A 70 11.77 -9.88 -20.08
N ARG A 71 12.46 -8.78 -20.41
CA ARG A 71 13.00 -8.51 -21.75
C ARG A 71 14.38 -9.13 -21.96
N GLU A 72 15.25 -8.94 -20.97
CA GLU A 72 16.62 -9.46 -20.93
C GLU A 72 17.05 -9.68 -19.48
N THR A 73 17.94 -10.65 -19.27
CA THR A 73 18.42 -10.98 -17.92
C THR A 73 19.78 -11.67 -17.96
N ASN A 74 20.58 -11.42 -16.92
CA ASN A 74 21.78 -12.20 -16.55
C ASN A 74 21.55 -12.99 -15.25
N HIS A 75 20.36 -12.92 -14.65
CA HIS A 75 20.04 -13.63 -13.42
C HIS A 75 19.67 -15.09 -13.71
N ALA A 76 20.17 -16.02 -12.88
CA ALA A 76 20.02 -17.47 -13.12
C ALA A 76 18.57 -17.96 -13.10
N ASP A 77 17.73 -17.36 -12.27
CA ASP A 77 16.35 -17.81 -12.05
C ASP A 77 15.35 -17.23 -13.07
N TRP A 78 15.78 -16.28 -13.91
CA TRP A 78 14.90 -15.62 -14.86
C TRP A 78 15.33 -15.82 -16.30
N LYS A 79 14.36 -15.88 -17.19
CA LYS A 79 14.59 -15.93 -18.64
C LYS A 79 13.69 -14.93 -19.35
N LYS A 80 14.08 -14.54 -20.56
CA LYS A 80 13.27 -13.68 -21.44
C LYS A 80 11.88 -14.29 -21.62
N GLY A 81 10.84 -13.46 -21.44
CA GLY A 81 9.44 -13.83 -21.57
C GLY A 81 8.78 -14.23 -20.24
N ASP A 82 9.53 -14.39 -19.16
CA ASP A 82 8.93 -14.64 -17.84
C ASP A 82 8.11 -13.43 -17.39
N ARG A 83 6.95 -13.71 -16.80
CA ARG A 83 6.07 -12.66 -16.25
C ARG A 83 6.35 -12.49 -14.78
N VAL A 84 6.56 -11.23 -14.38
CA VAL A 84 7.07 -10.88 -13.05
C VAL A 84 6.25 -9.78 -12.39
N VAL A 85 6.31 -9.76 -11.06
CA VAL A 85 5.77 -8.70 -10.19
C VAL A 85 6.88 -8.24 -9.26
N LEU A 86 6.89 -6.94 -8.97
CA LEU A 86 7.72 -6.34 -7.93
C LEU A 86 6.86 -5.46 -7.03
N ASN A 87 7.07 -5.55 -5.72
CA ASN A 87 6.51 -4.66 -4.73
C ASN A 87 7.61 -4.25 -3.73
N GLY A 88 7.86 -2.95 -3.58
CA GLY A 88 8.78 -2.43 -2.56
C GLY A 88 10.27 -2.42 -2.96
N TRP A 89 11.15 -2.97 -2.11
CA TRP A 89 12.61 -3.04 -2.28
C TRP A 89 13.33 -1.70 -2.48
N GLY A 90 12.72 -0.57 -2.06
CA GLY A 90 13.27 0.77 -2.28
C GLY A 90 13.15 1.27 -3.73
N VAL A 91 12.39 0.58 -4.56
CA VAL A 91 12.06 0.99 -5.92
C VAL A 91 11.14 2.21 -5.85
N GLY A 92 11.43 3.25 -6.64
CA GLY A 92 10.79 4.57 -6.55
C GLY A 92 11.31 5.48 -5.43
N GLU A 93 12.30 5.02 -4.64
CA GLU A 93 12.91 5.78 -3.53
C GLU A 93 14.42 5.96 -3.71
N SER A 94 15.15 4.86 -3.80
CA SER A 94 16.61 4.80 -3.98
C SER A 94 17.03 4.15 -5.29
N HIS A 95 16.12 3.43 -5.93
CA HIS A 95 16.25 2.79 -7.23
C HIS A 95 15.07 3.20 -8.12
N TRP A 96 15.25 3.29 -9.43
CA TRP A 96 14.19 3.70 -10.36
C TRP A 96 13.01 2.72 -10.35
N GLY A 97 11.79 3.28 -10.37
CA GLY A 97 10.54 2.58 -10.14
C GLY A 97 9.74 2.21 -11.39
N GLY A 98 8.49 1.78 -11.13
CA GLY A 98 7.60 1.18 -12.10
C GLY A 98 6.71 2.15 -12.88
N LEU A 99 6.71 3.48 -12.59
CA LEU A 99 5.96 4.46 -13.39
C LEU A 99 6.72 4.82 -14.67
N ALA A 100 7.08 3.79 -15.42
CA ALA A 100 7.84 3.83 -16.67
C ALA A 100 7.43 2.64 -17.56
N GLN A 101 7.75 2.73 -18.84
CA GLN A 101 7.56 1.60 -19.77
C GLN A 101 8.61 0.51 -19.60
N LYS A 102 9.76 0.83 -18.98
CA LYS A 102 10.86 -0.11 -18.71
C LYS A 102 11.45 0.13 -17.34
N ALA A 103 11.89 -0.95 -16.70
CA ALA A 103 12.65 -0.92 -15.46
C ALA A 103 13.81 -1.92 -15.53
N ARG A 104 14.97 -1.55 -14.95
CA ARG A 104 16.08 -2.48 -14.73
C ARG A 104 16.24 -2.67 -13.23
N LEU A 105 16.26 -3.93 -12.79
CA LEU A 105 16.03 -4.36 -11.41
C LEU A 105 17.01 -5.47 -11.03
N GLU A 106 17.14 -5.73 -9.73
CA GLU A 106 17.76 -6.96 -9.26
C GLU A 106 16.75 -8.11 -9.31
N GLY A 107 17.17 -9.25 -9.87
CA GLY A 107 16.31 -10.42 -10.04
C GLY A 107 15.77 -10.98 -8.73
N ASP A 108 16.55 -10.84 -7.63
CA ASP A 108 16.14 -11.27 -6.29
C ASP A 108 14.94 -10.48 -5.74
N TRP A 109 14.62 -9.32 -6.32
CA TRP A 109 13.45 -8.52 -5.91
C TRP A 109 12.15 -8.97 -6.59
N LEU A 110 12.28 -9.76 -7.64
CA LEU A 110 11.16 -10.16 -8.47
C LEU A 110 10.51 -11.44 -7.95
N VAL A 111 9.22 -11.53 -8.14
CA VAL A 111 8.47 -12.77 -7.94
C VAL A 111 7.75 -13.15 -9.25
N PRO A 112 7.60 -14.45 -9.54
CA PRO A 112 6.84 -14.86 -10.71
C PRO A 112 5.38 -14.41 -10.57
N LEU A 113 4.82 -13.87 -11.66
CA LEU A 113 3.39 -13.54 -11.68
C LEU A 113 2.60 -14.85 -11.58
N PRO A 114 1.76 -15.02 -10.54
CA PRO A 114 0.92 -16.21 -10.40
C PRO A 114 0.02 -16.41 -11.63
N THR A 115 -0.13 -17.62 -12.10
CA THR A 115 -0.92 -17.96 -13.30
C THR A 115 -2.40 -17.57 -13.20
N ALA A 116 -2.91 -17.43 -11.97
CA ALA A 116 -4.27 -16.96 -11.69
C ALA A 116 -4.50 -15.48 -12.02
N PHE A 117 -3.43 -14.68 -12.21
CA PHE A 117 -3.51 -13.24 -12.44
C PHE A 117 -2.85 -12.83 -13.74
N ASN A 118 -3.35 -11.75 -14.33
CA ASN A 118 -2.63 -10.96 -15.33
C ASN A 118 -1.96 -9.74 -14.66
N CYS A 119 -1.07 -9.04 -15.38
CA CYS A 119 -0.35 -7.88 -14.84
C CYS A 119 -1.28 -6.78 -14.32
N ARG A 120 -2.42 -6.53 -14.98
CA ARG A 120 -3.43 -5.57 -14.53
C ARG A 120 -4.02 -5.95 -13.18
N GLN A 121 -4.37 -7.23 -12.99
CA GLN A 121 -4.93 -7.73 -11.73
C GLN A 121 -3.88 -7.71 -10.61
N ALA A 122 -2.65 -8.10 -10.90
CA ALA A 122 -1.55 -8.01 -9.94
C ALA A 122 -1.34 -6.57 -9.46
N MET A 123 -1.38 -5.59 -10.36
CA MET A 123 -1.24 -4.18 -10.00
C MET A 123 -2.50 -3.58 -9.37
N ALA A 124 -3.67 -4.14 -9.62
CA ALA A 124 -4.88 -3.78 -8.86
C ALA A 124 -4.80 -4.26 -7.40
N ILE A 125 -4.06 -5.31 -7.11
CA ILE A 125 -3.69 -5.74 -5.75
C ILE A 125 -2.57 -4.83 -5.23
N GLY A 126 -1.43 -4.80 -5.90
CA GLY A 126 -0.27 -3.97 -5.58
C GLY A 126 0.22 -4.08 -4.15
N THR A 127 1.06 -3.14 -3.73
CA THR A 127 1.54 -3.02 -2.34
C THR A 127 0.39 -2.79 -1.36
N ALA A 128 -0.68 -2.11 -1.77
CA ALA A 128 -1.83 -1.87 -0.91
C ALA A 128 -2.55 -3.17 -0.53
N GLY A 129 -2.81 -4.06 -1.51
CA GLY A 129 -3.43 -5.35 -1.26
C GLY A 129 -2.52 -6.31 -0.53
N TYR A 130 -1.22 -6.30 -0.84
CA TYR A 130 -0.21 -7.05 -0.11
C TYR A 130 -0.16 -6.64 1.37
N THR A 131 -0.13 -5.33 1.66
CA THR A 131 -0.18 -4.80 3.03
C THR A 131 -1.46 -5.21 3.75
N ALA A 132 -2.61 -5.12 3.09
CA ALA A 132 -3.88 -5.57 3.65
C ALA A 132 -3.86 -7.06 4.03
N SER A 133 -3.27 -7.91 3.17
CA SER A 133 -3.11 -9.34 3.44
C SER A 133 -2.25 -9.59 4.67
N LEU A 134 -1.10 -8.93 4.79
CA LEU A 134 -0.23 -9.02 5.96
C LEU A 134 -0.93 -8.57 7.26
N CYS A 135 -1.74 -7.50 7.20
CA CYS A 135 -2.52 -7.04 8.34
C CYS A 135 -3.54 -8.09 8.79
N VAL A 136 -4.28 -8.67 7.85
CA VAL A 136 -5.27 -9.73 8.16
C VAL A 136 -4.58 -10.97 8.71
N GLU A 137 -3.47 -11.41 8.11
CA GLU A 137 -2.68 -12.52 8.60
C GLU A 137 -2.14 -12.27 10.01
N ALA A 138 -1.67 -11.06 10.30
CA ALA A 138 -1.21 -10.69 11.63
C ALA A 138 -2.33 -10.81 12.68
N LEU A 139 -3.56 -10.39 12.38
CA LEU A 139 -4.71 -10.56 13.26
C LEU A 139 -5.00 -12.05 13.52
N LEU A 140 -5.04 -12.86 12.45
CA LEU A 140 -5.29 -14.31 12.55
C LEU A 140 -4.20 -15.00 13.38
N THR A 141 -2.93 -14.70 13.14
CA THR A 141 -1.77 -15.25 13.87
C THR A 141 -1.79 -14.87 15.35
N ARG A 142 -2.37 -13.72 15.70
CA ARG A 142 -2.59 -13.31 17.10
C ARG A 142 -3.83 -13.94 17.73
N GLY A 143 -4.49 -14.87 17.07
CA GLY A 143 -5.64 -15.61 17.58
C GLY A 143 -6.98 -14.88 17.45
N ILE A 144 -7.03 -13.76 16.72
CA ILE A 144 -8.30 -13.10 16.42
C ILE A 144 -9.05 -13.96 15.39
N SER A 145 -10.26 -14.36 15.72
CA SER A 145 -11.08 -15.26 14.89
C SER A 145 -12.50 -14.75 14.70
N PRO A 146 -13.19 -15.18 13.62
CA PRO A 146 -14.60 -14.86 13.41
C PRO A 146 -15.47 -15.21 14.61
N GLY A 147 -16.48 -14.40 14.88
CA GLY A 147 -17.38 -14.57 16.02
C GLY A 147 -16.90 -13.99 17.35
N GLN A 148 -15.64 -13.56 17.45
CA GLN A 148 -15.13 -12.91 18.66
C GLN A 148 -15.48 -11.41 18.75
N GLY A 149 -16.08 -10.82 17.74
CA GLY A 149 -16.52 -9.42 17.68
C GLY A 149 -16.12 -8.74 16.37
N THR A 150 -16.39 -7.45 16.29
CA THR A 150 -16.19 -6.65 15.08
C THR A 150 -14.72 -6.25 14.92
N ILE A 151 -14.22 -6.32 13.70
CA ILE A 151 -12.92 -5.76 13.30
C ILE A 151 -13.15 -4.38 12.68
N LEU A 152 -12.47 -3.37 13.21
CA LEU A 152 -12.48 -2.02 12.64
C LEU A 152 -11.44 -1.90 11.52
N VAL A 153 -11.82 -1.27 10.41
CA VAL A 153 -10.88 -0.85 9.36
C VAL A 153 -10.96 0.66 9.20
N THR A 154 -9.87 1.37 9.48
CA THR A 154 -9.77 2.81 9.23
C THR A 154 -9.24 3.10 7.83
N GLY A 155 -9.50 4.29 7.29
CA GLY A 155 -9.15 4.59 5.90
C GLY A 155 -9.83 3.65 4.90
N ALA A 156 -11.04 3.22 5.21
CA ALA A 156 -11.79 2.13 4.59
C ALA A 156 -12.00 2.23 3.08
N THR A 157 -11.96 3.44 2.51
CA THR A 157 -12.08 3.68 1.06
C THR A 157 -10.74 3.77 0.33
N GLY A 158 -9.62 3.69 1.06
CA GLY A 158 -8.26 3.65 0.49
C GLY A 158 -7.89 2.26 -0.05
N GLY A 159 -6.75 2.18 -0.72
CA GLY A 159 -6.25 0.92 -1.32
C GLY A 159 -6.12 -0.21 -0.29
N VAL A 160 -5.45 0.04 0.84
CA VAL A 160 -5.29 -0.97 1.90
C VAL A 160 -6.63 -1.27 2.57
N GLY A 161 -7.37 -0.24 3.00
CA GLY A 161 -8.61 -0.41 3.76
C GLY A 161 -9.67 -1.18 3.00
N SER A 162 -9.87 -0.89 1.71
CA SER A 162 -10.88 -1.57 0.88
C SER A 162 -10.56 -3.06 0.68
N VAL A 163 -9.29 -3.40 0.47
CA VAL A 163 -8.87 -4.80 0.34
C VAL A 163 -8.93 -5.51 1.69
N ALA A 164 -8.54 -4.85 2.79
CA ALA A 164 -8.64 -5.42 4.13
C ALA A 164 -10.09 -5.80 4.48
N ILE A 165 -11.07 -4.93 4.17
CA ILE A 165 -12.50 -5.23 4.36
C ILE A 165 -12.90 -6.47 3.58
N ALA A 166 -12.54 -6.55 2.30
CA ALA A 166 -12.89 -7.68 1.45
C ALA A 166 -12.28 -9.01 1.96
N LEU A 167 -11.01 -9.00 2.38
CA LEU A 167 -10.32 -10.16 2.93
C LEU A 167 -10.93 -10.61 4.26
N LEU A 168 -11.15 -9.67 5.19
CA LEU A 168 -11.78 -9.96 6.50
C LEU A 168 -13.20 -10.52 6.33
N ALA A 169 -14.01 -9.90 5.47
CA ALA A 169 -15.36 -10.38 5.19
C ALA A 169 -15.36 -11.78 4.55
N THR A 170 -14.41 -12.07 3.66
CA THR A 170 -14.24 -13.39 3.05
C THR A 170 -13.79 -14.43 4.08
N ALA A 171 -12.98 -14.02 5.06
CA ALA A 171 -12.59 -14.87 6.20
C ALA A 171 -13.69 -15.04 7.26
N GLY A 172 -14.88 -14.44 7.08
CA GLY A 172 -16.03 -14.60 7.95
C GLY A 172 -16.11 -13.61 9.13
N PHE A 173 -15.30 -12.55 9.14
CA PHE A 173 -15.37 -11.50 10.16
C PHE A 173 -16.54 -10.54 9.95
N THR A 174 -17.07 -10.03 11.04
CA THR A 174 -17.89 -8.81 11.06
C THR A 174 -16.97 -7.60 10.96
N VAL A 175 -17.22 -6.69 10.01
CA VAL A 175 -16.30 -5.58 9.71
C VAL A 175 -16.99 -4.24 9.82
N ALA A 176 -16.43 -3.32 10.63
CA ALA A 176 -16.78 -1.91 10.68
C ALA A 176 -15.81 -1.10 9.82
N ALA A 177 -16.33 -0.27 8.94
CA ALA A 177 -15.55 0.57 8.02
C ALA A 177 -15.60 2.04 8.44
N ALA A 178 -14.47 2.60 8.91
CA ALA A 178 -14.38 4.02 9.28
C ALA A 178 -13.96 4.86 8.07
N THR A 179 -14.79 5.87 7.73
CA THR A 179 -14.56 6.75 6.58
C THR A 179 -15.32 8.07 6.72
N GLY A 180 -14.81 9.14 6.10
CA GLY A 180 -15.49 10.44 5.97
C GLY A 180 -16.28 10.60 4.68
N LYS A 181 -16.36 9.55 3.84
CA LYS A 181 -17.04 9.61 2.55
C LYS A 181 -18.36 8.82 2.62
N ALA A 182 -19.40 9.46 3.16
CA ALA A 182 -20.74 8.85 3.25
C ALA A 182 -21.29 8.44 1.87
N SER A 183 -20.95 9.20 0.81
CA SER A 183 -21.35 8.93 -0.57
C SER A 183 -20.87 7.61 -1.14
N GLU A 184 -19.92 6.93 -0.48
CA GLU A 184 -19.36 5.66 -0.92
C GLU A 184 -19.95 4.45 -0.17
N GLU A 185 -21.11 4.61 0.42
CA GLU A 185 -21.80 3.55 1.17
C GLU A 185 -22.05 2.30 0.30
N ASP A 186 -22.48 2.48 -0.95
CA ASP A 186 -22.71 1.36 -1.87
C ASP A 186 -21.43 0.60 -2.21
N TYR A 187 -20.30 1.31 -2.36
CA TYR A 187 -19.00 0.67 -2.58
C TYR A 187 -18.59 -0.18 -1.38
N ARG A 188 -18.77 0.33 -0.17
CA ARG A 188 -18.44 -0.37 1.07
C ARG A 188 -19.33 -1.58 1.32
N LYS A 189 -20.64 -1.46 0.99
CA LYS A 189 -21.57 -2.60 1.00
C LYS A 189 -21.14 -3.70 0.03
N LYS A 190 -20.66 -3.34 -1.17
CA LYS A 190 -20.10 -4.29 -2.13
C LYS A 190 -18.86 -5.02 -1.57
N LEU A 191 -18.06 -4.38 -0.73
CA LEU A 191 -16.93 -4.97 -0.03
C LEU A 191 -17.35 -5.78 1.21
N ARG A 192 -18.65 -5.86 1.54
CA ARG A 192 -19.24 -6.59 2.67
C ARG A 192 -18.91 -6.00 4.05
N ALA A 193 -18.66 -4.70 4.18
CA ALA A 193 -18.66 -4.05 5.48
C ALA A 193 -20.07 -4.10 6.09
N THR A 194 -20.17 -4.52 7.35
CA THR A 194 -21.44 -4.66 8.06
C THR A 194 -21.88 -3.39 8.76
N GLU A 195 -20.93 -2.50 9.09
CA GLU A 195 -21.15 -1.25 9.79
C GLU A 195 -20.30 -0.15 9.17
N ILE A 196 -20.81 1.08 9.17
CA ILE A 196 -20.12 2.28 8.74
C ILE A 196 -19.95 3.20 9.93
N ILE A 197 -18.70 3.60 10.20
CA ILE A 197 -18.34 4.53 11.26
C ILE A 197 -17.91 5.85 10.62
N ASP A 198 -18.42 6.97 11.13
CA ASP A 198 -17.88 8.27 10.74
C ASP A 198 -16.44 8.39 11.29
N ARG A 199 -15.49 8.65 10.39
CA ARG A 199 -14.08 8.85 10.80
C ARG A 199 -13.92 9.98 11.82
N ALA A 200 -14.84 10.96 11.85
CA ALA A 200 -14.82 12.06 12.81
C ALA A 200 -14.83 11.58 14.27
N GLU A 201 -15.43 10.41 14.56
CA GLU A 201 -15.41 9.81 15.90
C GLU A 201 -13.99 9.46 16.38
N LEU A 202 -13.02 9.33 15.48
CA LEU A 202 -11.67 8.85 15.76
C LEU A 202 -10.58 9.90 15.53
N LEU A 203 -10.89 11.06 14.91
CA LEU A 203 -9.89 12.03 14.46
C LEU A 203 -9.26 12.86 15.58
N GLU A 204 -10.05 13.19 16.60
CA GLU A 204 -9.63 14.11 17.67
C GLU A 204 -8.99 13.34 18.82
N LYS A 205 -8.24 14.07 19.66
CA LYS A 205 -7.66 13.52 20.88
C LYS A 205 -8.74 12.94 21.79
N GLY A 206 -8.73 11.63 21.96
CA GLY A 206 -9.64 10.90 22.85
C GLY A 206 -9.10 10.73 24.28
N LYS A 207 -9.88 10.05 25.12
CA LYS A 207 -9.44 9.65 26.46
C LYS A 207 -8.47 8.46 26.37
N PRO A 208 -7.54 8.28 27.31
CA PRO A 208 -6.61 7.16 27.33
C PRO A 208 -7.30 5.79 27.37
N LEU A 209 -8.36 5.68 28.14
CA LEU A 209 -9.23 4.49 28.22
C LEU A 209 -10.61 4.83 27.73
N GLN A 210 -11.13 4.03 26.82
CA GLN A 210 -12.45 4.20 26.21
C GLN A 210 -13.24 2.89 26.35
N LYS A 211 -14.53 2.95 26.03
CA LYS A 211 -15.38 1.73 26.01
C LYS A 211 -14.86 0.79 24.93
N GLU A 212 -14.58 -0.44 25.31
CA GLU A 212 -14.18 -1.51 24.38
C GLU A 212 -15.27 -1.76 23.32
N ARG A 213 -14.88 -1.73 22.05
CA ARG A 213 -15.77 -1.92 20.89
C ARG A 213 -15.25 -3.00 19.94
N TRP A 214 -13.93 -3.04 19.71
CA TRP A 214 -13.32 -3.78 18.62
C TRP A 214 -12.61 -5.05 19.10
N ALA A 215 -12.84 -6.16 18.43
CA ALA A 215 -12.05 -7.39 18.63
C ALA A 215 -10.62 -7.23 18.11
N GLY A 216 -10.46 -6.38 17.11
CA GLY A 216 -9.20 -5.99 16.52
C GLY A 216 -9.41 -4.89 15.47
N ALA A 217 -8.33 -4.43 14.88
CA ALA A 217 -8.41 -3.40 13.84
C ALA A 217 -7.28 -3.51 12.81
N VAL A 218 -7.55 -3.00 11.61
CA VAL A 218 -6.54 -2.62 10.61
C VAL A 218 -6.56 -1.09 10.51
N ASP A 219 -5.45 -0.46 10.91
CA ASP A 219 -5.33 1.00 10.88
C ASP A 219 -4.43 1.48 9.74
N CYS A 220 -5.04 2.27 8.83
CA CYS A 220 -4.36 2.89 7.70
C CYS A 220 -4.14 4.40 7.89
N VAL A 221 -4.47 4.96 9.07
CA VAL A 221 -4.56 6.41 9.27
C VAL A 221 -3.48 6.95 10.20
N GLY A 222 -3.17 6.24 11.29
CA GLY A 222 -2.15 6.68 12.24
C GLY A 222 -2.62 7.77 13.21
N SER A 223 -1.67 8.39 13.92
CA SER A 223 -1.86 9.53 14.83
C SER A 223 -3.00 9.34 15.84
N HIS A 224 -3.84 10.36 16.07
CA HIS A 224 -4.97 10.29 17.00
C HIS A 224 -5.96 9.18 16.67
N THR A 225 -6.18 8.91 15.38
CA THR A 225 -7.04 7.79 14.95
C THR A 225 -6.53 6.46 15.51
N LEU A 226 -5.25 6.16 15.34
CA LEU A 226 -4.64 4.93 15.87
C LEU A 226 -4.71 4.87 17.40
N ALA A 227 -4.45 6.00 18.09
CA ALA A 227 -4.56 6.08 19.55
C ALA A 227 -5.98 5.74 20.04
N ASN A 228 -7.01 6.30 19.39
CA ASN A 228 -8.41 6.00 19.70
C ASN A 228 -8.78 4.55 19.38
N VAL A 229 -8.29 4.01 18.26
CA VAL A 229 -8.50 2.59 17.89
C VAL A 229 -7.93 1.69 18.98
N CYS A 230 -6.70 1.94 19.44
CA CYS A 230 -6.08 1.18 20.52
C CYS A 230 -6.89 1.28 21.82
N ALA A 231 -7.32 2.50 22.19
CA ALA A 231 -8.11 2.76 23.41
C ALA A 231 -9.49 2.08 23.40
N GLN A 232 -10.05 1.77 22.22
CA GLN A 232 -11.34 1.10 22.02
C GLN A 232 -11.20 -0.37 21.71
N THR A 233 -9.98 -0.88 21.50
CA THR A 233 -9.73 -2.31 21.30
C THR A 233 -9.84 -3.03 22.65
N ARG A 234 -10.62 -4.10 22.69
CA ARG A 234 -10.87 -4.85 23.91
C ARG A 234 -9.62 -5.59 24.39
N TYR A 235 -9.63 -6.00 25.64
CA TYR A 235 -8.59 -6.84 26.22
C TYR A 235 -8.36 -8.11 25.36
N GLY A 236 -7.10 -8.42 25.08
CA GLY A 236 -6.71 -9.53 24.20
C GLY A 236 -6.94 -9.29 22.72
N GLY A 237 -7.43 -8.11 22.32
CA GLY A 237 -7.53 -7.70 20.92
C GLY A 237 -6.18 -7.33 20.31
N ALA A 238 -6.15 -7.15 18.98
CA ALA A 238 -4.95 -6.78 18.25
C ALA A 238 -5.23 -5.68 17.21
N VAL A 239 -4.26 -4.79 17.01
CA VAL A 239 -4.31 -3.72 16.01
C VAL A 239 -3.14 -3.88 15.04
N ALA A 240 -3.43 -4.06 13.76
CA ALA A 240 -2.45 -4.02 12.68
C ALA A 240 -2.34 -2.57 12.17
N ALA A 241 -1.32 -1.85 12.63
CA ALA A 241 -1.05 -0.47 12.24
C ALA A 241 -0.14 -0.45 11.01
N CYS A 242 -0.63 0.04 9.87
CA CYS A 242 0.10 0.02 8.61
C CYS A 242 0.12 1.37 7.87
N GLY A 243 -0.59 2.40 8.37
CA GLY A 243 -0.71 3.67 7.70
C GLY A 243 -0.40 4.87 8.58
N LEU A 244 -0.21 6.02 7.91
CA LEU A 244 0.16 7.29 8.53
C LEU A 244 -0.50 8.50 7.81
N ALA A 245 -1.70 8.30 7.27
CA ALA A 245 -2.38 9.32 6.47
C ALA A 245 -2.75 10.58 7.29
N GLN A 246 -2.96 10.46 8.60
CA GLN A 246 -3.18 11.58 9.52
C GLN A 246 -1.87 12.14 10.07
N GLY A 247 -0.85 11.31 10.30
CA GLY A 247 0.43 11.69 10.86
C GLY A 247 1.29 10.47 11.22
N MET A 248 2.58 10.71 11.48
CA MET A 248 3.55 9.67 11.85
C MET A 248 3.70 9.51 13.37
N ASP A 249 3.11 10.40 14.14
CA ASP A 249 3.11 10.36 15.59
C ASP A 249 2.13 9.31 16.13
N PHE A 250 2.36 8.87 17.35
CA PHE A 250 1.44 8.03 18.11
C PHE A 250 1.18 8.68 19.47
N PRO A 251 0.18 9.57 19.58
CA PRO A 251 -0.11 10.33 20.78
C PRO A 251 -0.90 9.50 21.83
N GLY A 252 -0.41 8.29 22.11
CA GLY A 252 -0.96 7.42 23.14
C GLY A 252 -0.57 7.91 24.54
N THR A 253 -1.49 7.80 25.49
CA THR A 253 -1.25 8.05 26.92
C THR A 253 -1.79 6.85 27.71
N VAL A 254 -1.11 6.51 28.81
CA VAL A 254 -1.51 5.49 29.79
C VAL A 254 -1.99 6.15 31.06
#